data_c5b765003b747b0dbeb16574b9857b03
#
_entry.id   c5b765003b747b0dbeb16574b9857b03
#
_cell.length_a   1.000
_cell.length_b   1.000
_cell.length_c   1.000
_cell.angle_alpha   90.00
_cell.angle_beta   90.00
_cell.angle_gamma   90.00
#
_symmetry.space_group_name_H-M   'P 1'
#
loop_
_entity.id
_entity.type
_entity.pdbx_description
1 polymer ?
#
loop_
_entity_poly.entity_id
_entity_poly.type
_entity_poly.pdbx_seq_one_letter_code
_entity_poly.pdbx_strand_id
1 'polypeptide(L)'
;MDKKKSKLIKQLKGFKIKNNIEKMYLFGSMASGKTHKYSDVDLIIVSKRFKKKGILKRSPPLRMKWNLEYPVDMLCYTPEEFNKLKNQITIVREAVRNGIEI
;
A
#
# COMPACT_ATOMS: atom_id res chain seq x y z
N MET A 1 9.99 -16.72 -7.46
CA MET A 1 8.94 -15.71 -7.45
C MET A 1 8.36 -15.56 -8.85
N ASP A 2 7.06 -15.43 -8.96
CA ASP A 2 6.36 -15.18 -10.20
C ASP A 2 6.87 -13.90 -10.87
N LYS A 3 7.07 -13.93 -12.20
CA LYS A 3 7.56 -12.76 -12.94
C LYS A 3 6.63 -11.58 -12.85
N LYS A 4 5.31 -11.80 -12.85
CA LYS A 4 4.31 -10.72 -12.70
C LYS A 4 4.41 -10.07 -11.34
N LYS A 5 4.60 -10.86 -10.29
CA LYS A 5 4.73 -10.35 -8.93
C LYS A 5 6.03 -9.57 -8.78
N SER A 6 7.14 -10.06 -9.33
CA SER A 6 8.42 -9.35 -9.33
C SER A 6 8.33 -8.01 -10.04
N LYS A 7 7.67 -7.98 -11.18
CA LYS A 7 7.45 -6.75 -11.94
C LYS A 7 6.61 -5.75 -11.14
N LEU A 8 5.53 -6.23 -10.52
CA LEU A 8 4.67 -5.39 -9.69
C LEU A 8 5.44 -4.78 -8.52
N ILE A 9 6.21 -5.60 -7.81
CA ILE A 9 7.01 -5.11 -6.67
C ILE A 9 7.99 -4.03 -7.11
N LYS A 10 8.63 -4.23 -8.25
CA LYS A 10 9.56 -3.23 -8.80
C LYS A 10 8.84 -1.93 -9.14
N GLN A 11 7.67 -2.02 -9.75
CA GLN A 11 6.85 -0.85 -10.08
C GLN A 11 6.38 -0.13 -8.81
N LEU A 12 6.02 -0.88 -7.76
CA LEU A 12 5.62 -0.30 -6.48
C LEU A 12 6.77 0.41 -5.79
N LYS A 13 7.98 -0.14 -5.87
CA LYS A 13 9.17 0.54 -5.34
C LYS A 13 9.41 1.86 -6.05
N GLY A 14 9.24 1.91 -7.36
CA GLY A 14 9.33 3.14 -8.13
C GLY A 14 8.29 4.17 -7.71
N PHE A 15 7.05 3.73 -7.53
CA PHE A 15 5.97 4.60 -7.07
C PHE A 15 6.27 5.17 -5.68
N LYS A 16 6.74 4.33 -4.77
CA LYS A 16 7.12 4.73 -3.42
C LYS A 16 8.18 5.82 -3.43
N ILE A 17 9.25 5.62 -4.20
CA ILE A 17 10.36 6.56 -4.28
C ILE A 17 9.92 7.88 -4.93
N LYS A 18 9.20 7.78 -6.03
CA LYS A 18 8.75 8.96 -6.78
C LYS A 18 7.83 9.86 -5.96
N ASN A 19 7.07 9.29 -5.06
CA ASN A 19 6.09 10.02 -4.26
C ASN A 19 6.54 10.25 -2.81
N ASN A 20 7.80 9.96 -2.49
CA ASN A 20 8.38 10.18 -1.16
C ASN A 20 7.57 9.54 -0.04
N ILE A 21 7.15 8.31 -0.25
CA ILE A 21 6.41 7.53 0.73
C ILE A 21 7.38 6.88 1.71
N GLU A 22 7.15 7.01 3.00
CA GLU A 22 8.06 6.52 4.03
C GLU A 22 7.99 5.00 4.19
N LYS A 23 6.78 4.44 4.24
CA LYS A 23 6.57 2.99 4.29
C LYS A 23 5.40 2.62 3.40
N MET A 24 5.49 1.44 2.81
CA MET A 24 4.42 0.92 1.98
C MET A 24 4.40 -0.60 2.08
N TYR A 25 3.20 -1.17 2.22
CA TYR A 25 3.01 -2.61 2.29
C TYR A 25 2.01 -3.03 1.23
N LEU A 26 2.36 -4.08 0.49
CA LEU A 26 1.42 -4.77 -0.41
C LEU A 26 0.77 -5.89 0.38
N PHE A 27 -0.55 -5.95 0.37
CA PHE A 27 -1.28 -7.00 1.08
C PHE A 27 -2.42 -7.52 0.21
N GLY A 28 -3.21 -8.43 0.76
CA GLY A 28 -4.34 -9.01 0.04
C GLY A 28 -3.92 -10.04 -1.00
N SER A 29 -4.74 -10.27 -2.01
CA SER A 29 -4.55 -11.34 -2.98
C SER A 29 -3.27 -11.21 -3.79
N MET A 30 -2.86 -10.00 -4.12
CA MET A 30 -1.62 -9.77 -4.89
C MET A 30 -0.37 -10.13 -4.08
N ALA A 31 -0.42 -9.99 -2.76
CA ALA A 31 0.70 -10.37 -1.89
C ALA A 31 0.75 -11.88 -1.67
N SER A 32 -0.41 -12.51 -1.53
CA SER A 32 -0.50 -13.95 -1.24
C SER A 32 -0.29 -14.84 -2.46
N GLY A 33 -0.30 -14.25 -3.65
CA GLY A 33 -0.19 -15.02 -4.89
C GLY A 33 -1.50 -15.63 -5.37
N LYS A 34 -2.59 -15.39 -4.66
CA LYS A 34 -3.93 -15.87 -5.07
C LYS A 34 -4.61 -14.85 -5.98
N THR A 35 -3.90 -14.47 -7.03
CA THR A 35 -4.38 -13.46 -7.97
C THR A 35 -5.29 -14.07 -9.03
N HIS A 36 -6.20 -13.27 -9.51
CA HIS A 36 -7.01 -13.58 -10.68
C HIS A 36 -7.12 -12.30 -11.53
N LYS A 37 -7.78 -12.44 -12.69
CA LYS A 37 -7.77 -11.42 -13.74
C LYS A 37 -8.15 -10.02 -13.27
N TYR A 38 -9.04 -9.91 -12.28
CA TYR A 38 -9.55 -8.63 -11.81
C TYR A 38 -9.11 -8.27 -10.40
N SER A 39 -8.00 -8.87 -9.94
CA SER A 39 -7.49 -8.56 -8.61
C SER A 39 -7.02 -7.12 -8.51
N ASP A 40 -7.37 -6.46 -7.41
CA ASP A 40 -6.91 -5.13 -7.08
C ASP A 40 -5.55 -5.20 -6.38
N VAL A 41 -4.78 -4.13 -6.49
CA VAL A 41 -3.57 -3.93 -5.69
C VAL A 41 -4.00 -3.25 -4.38
N ASP A 42 -3.77 -3.91 -3.26
CA ASP A 42 -4.11 -3.37 -1.93
C ASP A 42 -2.83 -2.88 -1.25
N LEU A 43 -2.79 -1.60 -0.93
CA LEU A 43 -1.61 -0.96 -0.35
C LEU A 43 -1.93 -0.27 0.97
N ILE A 44 -1.02 -0.42 1.93
CA ILE A 44 -0.95 0.46 3.08
C ILE A 44 0.19 1.45 2.82
N ILE A 45 -0.12 2.74 2.95
CA ILE A 45 0.83 3.81 2.68
C ILE A 45 0.98 4.64 3.95
N VAL A 46 2.22 4.78 4.42
CA VAL A 46 2.53 5.53 5.64
C VAL A 46 3.36 6.75 5.28
N SER A 47 2.89 7.93 5.66
CA SER A 47 3.60 9.17 5.38
C SER A 47 3.20 10.29 6.34
N LYS A 48 4.18 11.10 6.71
CA LYS A 48 3.97 12.30 7.52
C LYS A 48 3.07 13.32 6.82
N ARG A 49 3.00 13.27 5.49
CA ARG A 49 2.15 14.21 4.72
C ARG A 49 0.68 14.10 5.07
N PHE A 50 0.27 13.00 5.69
CA PHE A 50 -1.12 12.79 6.05
C PHE A 50 -1.53 13.44 7.36
N LYS A 51 -0.58 14.01 8.09
CA LYS A 51 -0.90 14.79 9.29
C LYS A 51 -1.81 15.95 8.94
N LYS A 52 -2.80 16.19 9.77
CA LYS A 52 -3.79 17.28 9.60
C LYS A 52 -4.68 17.08 8.37
N LYS A 53 -4.65 15.93 7.73
CA LYS A 53 -5.57 15.59 6.64
C LYS A 53 -6.55 14.51 7.10
N GLY A 54 -7.83 14.75 6.88
CA GLY A 54 -8.85 13.74 7.11
C GLY A 54 -8.63 12.54 6.19
N ILE A 55 -9.08 11.36 6.63
CA ILE A 55 -8.85 10.12 5.92
C ILE A 55 -9.26 10.17 4.45
N LEU A 56 -10.40 10.82 4.17
CA LEU A 56 -10.92 10.86 2.79
C LEU A 56 -10.10 11.74 1.85
N LYS A 57 -9.22 12.58 2.38
CA LYS A 57 -8.41 13.50 1.59
C LYS A 57 -7.00 13.00 1.34
N ARG A 58 -6.63 11.85 1.91
CA ARG A 58 -5.26 11.35 1.85
C ARG A 58 -4.93 10.64 0.55
N SER A 59 -5.81 9.73 0.11
CA SER A 59 -5.50 8.91 -1.06
C SER A 59 -5.74 9.59 -2.41
N PRO A 60 -6.73 10.50 -2.60
CA PRO A 60 -6.99 11.02 -3.93
C PRO A 60 -5.77 11.62 -4.66
N PRO A 61 -4.93 12.46 -4.03
CA PRO A 61 -3.75 12.98 -4.74
C PRO A 61 -2.79 11.89 -5.19
N LEU A 62 -2.62 10.83 -4.39
CA LEU A 62 -1.76 9.71 -4.76
C LEU A 62 -2.39 8.84 -5.84
N ARG A 63 -3.70 8.66 -5.79
CA ARG A 63 -4.41 7.90 -6.82
C ARG A 63 -4.31 8.56 -8.18
N MET A 64 -4.26 9.87 -8.24
CA MET A 64 -4.07 10.60 -9.49
C MET A 64 -2.69 10.35 -10.11
N LYS A 65 -1.72 9.96 -9.30
CA LYS A 65 -0.36 9.63 -9.77
C LYS A 65 -0.18 8.15 -10.05
N TRP A 66 -1.21 7.33 -9.80
CA TRP A 66 -1.16 5.90 -10.05
C TRP A 66 -1.32 5.65 -11.54
N ASN A 67 -0.29 5.06 -12.15
CA ASN A 67 -0.28 4.79 -13.58
C ASN A 67 -0.02 3.33 -13.92
N LEU A 68 -0.18 2.45 -12.92
CA LEU A 68 -0.05 1.03 -13.16
C LEU A 68 -1.37 0.47 -13.72
N GLU A 69 -1.27 -0.68 -14.38
CA GLU A 69 -2.40 -1.28 -15.10
C GLU A 69 -3.43 -1.96 -14.20
N TYR A 70 -3.22 -1.95 -12.88
CA TYR A 70 -4.12 -2.58 -11.92
C TYR A 70 -4.96 -1.54 -11.19
N PRO A 71 -6.22 -1.85 -10.85
CA PRO A 71 -6.94 -1.04 -9.89
C PRO A 71 -6.20 -1.03 -8.55
N VAL A 72 -6.32 0.04 -7.79
CA VAL A 72 -5.61 0.16 -6.53
C VAL A 72 -6.53 0.63 -5.41
N ASP A 73 -6.35 0.02 -4.25
CA ASP A 73 -6.94 0.46 -2.98
C ASP A 73 -5.81 0.94 -2.08
N MET A 74 -5.89 2.18 -1.62
CA MET A 74 -4.86 2.78 -0.78
C MET A 74 -5.41 3.12 0.59
N LEU A 75 -4.84 2.51 1.63
CA LEU A 75 -5.10 2.85 3.02
C LEU A 75 -3.95 3.70 3.51
N CYS A 76 -4.22 4.96 3.82
CA CYS A 76 -3.18 5.95 4.11
C CYS A 76 -3.19 6.34 5.58
N TYR A 77 -2.05 6.19 6.24
CA TYR A 77 -1.91 6.45 7.67
C TYR A 77 -0.70 7.33 7.95
N THR A 78 -0.78 8.12 9.02
CA THR A 78 0.40 8.78 9.56
C THR A 78 1.27 7.74 10.27
N PRO A 79 2.57 8.04 10.50
CA PRO A 79 3.43 7.11 11.26
C PRO A 79 2.87 6.78 12.64
N GLU A 80 2.28 7.74 13.32
CA GLU A 80 1.70 7.53 14.66
C GLU A 80 0.51 6.57 14.59
N GLU A 81 -0.40 6.78 13.63
CA GLU A 81 -1.54 5.89 13.43
C GLU A 81 -1.08 4.48 13.09
N PHE A 82 -0.12 4.37 12.19
CA PHE A 82 0.42 3.08 11.77
C PHE A 82 1.03 2.32 12.96
N ASN A 83 1.86 3.00 13.76
CA ASN A 83 2.51 2.39 14.91
C ASN A 83 1.50 1.89 15.95
N LYS A 84 0.39 2.59 16.11
CA LYS A 84 -0.69 2.17 17.00
C LYS A 84 -1.44 0.96 16.43
N LEU A 85 -1.83 1.04 15.17
CA LEU A 85 -2.69 0.03 14.54
C LEU A 85 -1.97 -1.30 14.30
N LYS A 86 -0.66 -1.30 14.05
CA LYS A 86 0.09 -2.53 13.80
C LYS A 86 0.13 -3.46 15.01
N ASN A 87 -0.14 -2.94 16.21
CA ASN A 87 -0.15 -3.70 17.45
C ASN A 87 -1.55 -4.09 17.91
N GLN A 88 -2.57 -3.74 17.14
CA GLN A 88 -3.97 -4.07 17.43
C GLN A 88 -4.48 -5.07 16.40
N ILE A 89 -5.59 -5.73 16.69
CA ILE A 89 -6.22 -6.66 15.75
C ILE A 89 -6.88 -5.82 14.65
N THR A 90 -6.12 -5.50 13.61
CA THR A 90 -6.52 -4.62 12.52
C THR A 90 -5.99 -5.15 11.18
N ILE A 91 -6.47 -4.58 10.08
CA ILE A 91 -5.94 -4.88 8.74
C ILE A 91 -4.46 -4.45 8.62
N VAL A 92 -4.04 -3.44 9.37
CA VAL A 92 -2.64 -2.99 9.39
C VAL A 92 -1.75 -4.09 9.97
N ARG A 93 -2.13 -4.67 11.08
CA ARG A 93 -1.39 -5.78 11.69
C ARG A 93 -1.29 -6.97 10.73
N GLU A 94 -2.40 -7.29 10.07
CA GLU A 94 -2.45 -8.37 9.11
C GLU A 94 -1.48 -8.11 7.94
N ALA A 95 -1.47 -6.90 7.42
CA ALA A 95 -0.60 -6.52 6.31
C ALA A 95 0.88 -6.57 6.71
N VAL A 96 1.21 -6.13 7.92
CA VAL A 96 2.60 -6.17 8.42
C VAL A 96 3.07 -7.62 8.57
N ARG A 97 2.21 -8.51 9.06
CA ARG A 97 2.56 -9.91 9.32
C ARG A 97 2.63 -10.75 8.04
N ASN A 98 1.66 -10.58 7.16
CA ASN A 98 1.46 -11.48 6.02
C ASN A 98 1.64 -10.80 4.67
N GLY A 99 1.78 -9.49 4.63
CA GLY A 99 2.01 -8.74 3.41
C GLY A 99 3.48 -8.63 3.06
N ILE A 100 3.77 -7.80 2.08
CA ILE A 100 5.13 -7.56 1.59
C ILE A 100 5.47 -6.09 1.80
N GLU A 101 6.52 -5.83 2.55
CA GLU A 101 7.03 -4.47 2.69
C GLU A 101 7.78 -4.09 1.42
N ILE A 102 7.38 -2.96 0.86
CA ILE A 102 7.96 -2.45 -0.40
C ILE A 102 9.17 -1.56 -0.12
#